data_b9ba4eacf6557ad0e58669530f5a768b
#
_entry.id   b9ba4eacf6557ad0e58669530f5a768b
#
_cell.length_a   1.000
_cell.length_b   1.000
_cell.length_c   1.000
_cell.angle_alpha   90.00
_cell.angle_beta   90.00
_cell.angle_gamma   90.00
#
_symmetry.space_group_name_H-M   'P 1'
#
loop_
_entity.id
_entity.type
_entity.pdbx_description
1 polymer ?
#
loop_
_entity_poly.entity_id
_entity_poly.type
_entity_poly.pdbx_seq_one_letter_code
_entity_poly.pdbx_strand_id
1 'polypeptide(L)'
;MTKFTGQVEKVQSLDHLGLIAATISNLKLIEKIDKRIPVSKAKGAKVSMGQRVAAMILNGLGFIDDRLYLFPDFLNNKPVDRLLGKGLKAKDFNDDALGRCLDSIYEYGVTKLFSEVAFEIGIENKLLGKSAHFDTSTISVYGEYENNEKESINITYGYSKDYRRDLKQMVINLATTGASGFPIWMEAHSGNASDKTVLQEASNRMKNFCDQLKEAPSFLYIGDSAMYENCVKKARIKWLSRVPESIKEAKMLLKCETKDFIWNDEGNGYSSTALLSSYGGVQQRWLMVFSQKAYERESKTLDKKIVTEKEGLDKKLWHLSNQAFACEADARKAANNYLKNIKYHEVNWQIKTKNKQSKKGRPSKNTTCKFEYYIIGSSTPNEQAIILQKRMKGRFILATNELDKQKLKDSEMLPEYKEQSKTESGFRFIKGKAMEVASVFLKKNSRIESLMMIMTLCLMIYSIAQHQLREALKKSNETIPNQLNKPTATPTMIWVCRIFHGVSVVILKIGDFIKELVANLDDVKNRIINYFGPDAERIYGLTM
;
A
#
# COMPACT_ATOMS: atom_id res chain seq x y z
N MET A 1 -41.61 -1.64 -43.75
CA MET A 1 -41.09 -2.02 -42.40
C MET A 1 -41.12 -3.55 -42.31
N THR A 2 -40.01 -4.19 -42.58
CA THR A 2 -39.84 -5.65 -42.39
C THR A 2 -39.86 -5.94 -40.91
N LYS A 3 -40.89 -6.68 -40.41
CA LYS A 3 -40.95 -7.13 -39.01
C LYS A 3 -39.73 -8.01 -38.76
N PHE A 4 -38.87 -7.56 -37.84
CA PHE A 4 -37.74 -8.33 -37.37
C PHE A 4 -38.29 -9.49 -36.53
N THR A 5 -38.25 -10.72 -37.07
CA THR A 5 -38.76 -11.95 -36.41
C THR A 5 -37.64 -12.73 -35.72
N GLY A 6 -36.72 -12.02 -35.08
CA GLY A 6 -35.65 -12.65 -34.27
C GLY A 6 -36.07 -12.80 -32.81
N GLN A 7 -35.82 -13.98 -32.23
CA GLN A 7 -36.01 -14.24 -30.79
C GLN A 7 -34.67 -14.06 -30.08
N VAL A 8 -34.69 -13.32 -28.96
CA VAL A 8 -33.53 -13.24 -28.06
C VAL A 8 -33.36 -14.60 -27.38
N GLU A 9 -32.28 -15.28 -27.64
CA GLU A 9 -31.97 -16.59 -27.03
C GLU A 9 -31.21 -16.42 -25.72
N LYS A 10 -30.24 -15.50 -25.67
CA LYS A 10 -29.42 -15.27 -24.48
C LYS A 10 -28.90 -13.83 -24.45
N VAL A 11 -28.74 -13.30 -23.24
CA VAL A 11 -28.04 -12.03 -22.97
C VAL A 11 -26.93 -12.32 -21.97
N GLN A 12 -25.71 -11.88 -22.27
CA GLN A 12 -24.54 -12.08 -21.41
C GLN A 12 -23.88 -10.74 -21.11
N SER A 13 -23.58 -10.47 -19.83
CA SER A 13 -22.89 -9.24 -19.42
C SER A 13 -21.43 -9.30 -19.84
N LEU A 14 -21.02 -8.40 -20.72
CA LEU A 14 -19.63 -8.21 -21.11
C LEU A 14 -18.98 -7.12 -20.26
N ASP A 15 -19.69 -6.02 -20.05
CA ASP A 15 -19.26 -4.86 -19.29
C ASP A 15 -17.83 -4.43 -19.68
N HIS A 16 -16.98 -4.11 -18.71
CA HIS A 16 -15.56 -3.75 -18.90
C HIS A 16 -14.61 -4.95 -19.01
N LEU A 17 -15.12 -6.18 -18.79
CA LEU A 17 -14.28 -7.39 -18.79
C LEU A 17 -13.59 -7.63 -20.14
N GLY A 18 -14.19 -7.15 -21.22
CA GLY A 18 -13.56 -7.20 -22.54
C GLY A 18 -12.27 -6.37 -22.62
N LEU A 19 -12.18 -5.22 -21.95
CA LEU A 19 -10.96 -4.42 -21.88
C LEU A 19 -9.88 -5.13 -21.06
N ILE A 20 -10.27 -5.79 -19.98
CA ILE A 20 -9.36 -6.59 -19.13
C ILE A 20 -8.83 -7.79 -19.91
N ALA A 21 -9.71 -8.52 -20.59
CA ALA A 21 -9.32 -9.68 -21.41
C ALA A 21 -8.39 -9.26 -22.57
N ALA A 22 -8.66 -8.13 -23.23
CA ALA A 22 -7.78 -7.57 -24.25
C ALA A 22 -6.40 -7.20 -23.68
N THR A 23 -6.35 -6.61 -22.48
CA THR A 23 -5.07 -6.29 -21.81
C THR A 23 -4.30 -7.59 -21.51
N ILE A 24 -4.95 -8.63 -21.00
CA ILE A 24 -4.35 -9.95 -20.76
C ILE A 24 -3.77 -10.55 -22.05
N SER A 25 -4.53 -10.46 -23.15
CA SER A 25 -4.12 -10.94 -24.48
C SER A 25 -2.93 -10.17 -25.04
N ASN A 26 -2.98 -8.82 -25.02
CA ASN A 26 -1.90 -7.95 -25.49
C ASN A 26 -0.57 -8.22 -24.77
N LEU A 27 -0.62 -8.59 -23.48
CA LEU A 27 0.54 -8.93 -22.67
C LEU A 27 0.99 -10.40 -22.84
N LYS A 28 0.23 -11.21 -23.59
CA LYS A 28 0.45 -12.66 -23.72
C LYS A 28 0.57 -13.36 -22.37
N LEU A 29 -0.25 -12.92 -21.38
CA LEU A 29 -0.14 -13.43 -20.01
C LEU A 29 -0.44 -14.92 -19.92
N ILE A 30 -1.44 -15.38 -20.66
CA ILE A 30 -1.83 -16.81 -20.71
C ILE A 30 -0.66 -17.66 -21.17
N GLU A 31 -0.04 -17.29 -22.29
CA GLU A 31 1.07 -18.02 -22.89
C GLU A 31 2.32 -18.03 -21.99
N LYS A 32 2.59 -16.89 -21.32
CA LYS A 32 3.73 -16.77 -20.41
C LYS A 32 3.59 -17.67 -19.18
N ILE A 33 2.37 -17.83 -18.67
CA ILE A 33 2.08 -18.76 -17.56
C ILE A 33 2.13 -20.21 -18.05
N ASP A 34 1.51 -20.51 -19.19
CA ASP A 34 1.46 -21.86 -19.75
C ASP A 34 2.86 -22.41 -20.11
N LYS A 35 3.78 -21.52 -20.52
CA LYS A 35 5.20 -21.87 -20.76
C LYS A 35 5.89 -22.36 -19.48
N ARG A 36 5.52 -21.83 -18.32
CA ARG A 36 6.14 -22.13 -17.02
C ARG A 36 5.46 -23.29 -16.30
N ILE A 37 4.14 -23.35 -16.37
CA ILE A 37 3.34 -24.40 -15.75
C ILE A 37 2.47 -25.07 -16.83
N PRO A 38 3.05 -25.94 -17.67
CA PRO A 38 2.29 -26.60 -18.72
C PRO A 38 1.30 -27.62 -18.15
N VAL A 39 0.09 -27.68 -18.68
CA VAL A 39 -0.88 -28.71 -18.36
C VAL A 39 -0.68 -29.88 -19.30
N SER A 40 -0.59 -31.10 -18.76
CA SER A 40 -0.47 -32.32 -19.56
C SER A 40 -1.72 -32.55 -20.43
N LYS A 41 -1.56 -32.41 -21.72
CA LYS A 41 -2.61 -32.73 -22.72
C LYS A 41 -3.04 -34.19 -22.65
N ALA A 42 -2.16 -35.10 -22.21
CA ALA A 42 -2.44 -36.52 -22.05
C ALA A 42 -3.57 -36.82 -21.03
N LYS A 43 -3.89 -35.86 -20.13
CA LYS A 43 -4.98 -35.98 -19.15
C LYS A 43 -6.29 -35.34 -19.64
N GLY A 44 -6.43 -34.99 -20.92
CA GLY A 44 -7.66 -34.41 -21.49
C GLY A 44 -8.03 -33.02 -20.96
N ALA A 45 -7.05 -32.27 -20.44
CA ALA A 45 -7.29 -30.95 -19.89
C ALA A 45 -7.69 -29.97 -20.99
N LYS A 46 -8.91 -29.47 -20.92
CA LYS A 46 -9.51 -28.53 -21.89
C LYS A 46 -9.05 -27.08 -21.63
N VAL A 47 -8.75 -26.72 -20.38
CA VAL A 47 -8.40 -25.38 -19.93
C VAL A 47 -6.95 -25.36 -19.47
N SER A 48 -6.16 -24.43 -19.99
CA SER A 48 -4.75 -24.25 -19.61
C SER A 48 -4.60 -23.57 -18.25
N MET A 49 -3.38 -23.56 -17.69
CA MET A 49 -3.09 -22.85 -16.43
C MET A 49 -3.24 -21.35 -16.58
N GLY A 50 -2.71 -20.80 -17.68
CA GLY A 50 -2.85 -19.37 -17.99
C GLY A 50 -4.31 -18.95 -18.14
N GLN A 51 -5.15 -19.79 -18.76
CA GLN A 51 -6.59 -19.51 -18.87
C GLN A 51 -7.29 -19.53 -17.50
N ARG A 52 -6.91 -20.43 -16.58
CA ARG A 52 -7.44 -20.44 -15.20
C ARG A 52 -7.02 -19.19 -14.44
N VAL A 53 -5.77 -18.77 -14.57
CA VAL A 53 -5.27 -17.52 -13.98
C VAL A 53 -6.01 -16.33 -14.59
N ALA A 54 -6.16 -16.24 -15.91
CA ALA A 54 -6.90 -15.18 -16.58
C ALA A 54 -8.36 -15.11 -16.10
N ALA A 55 -9.01 -16.25 -15.92
CA ALA A 55 -10.37 -16.34 -15.38
C ALA A 55 -10.43 -15.78 -13.95
N MET A 56 -9.49 -16.13 -13.06
CA MET A 56 -9.41 -15.58 -11.70
C MET A 56 -9.15 -14.06 -11.71
N ILE A 57 -8.33 -13.56 -12.64
CA ILE A 57 -8.12 -12.10 -12.81
C ILE A 57 -9.41 -11.42 -13.26
N LEU A 58 -10.16 -11.99 -14.20
CA LEU A 58 -11.45 -11.44 -14.64
C LEU A 58 -12.47 -11.38 -13.50
N ASN A 59 -12.51 -12.39 -12.63
CA ASN A 59 -13.34 -12.36 -11.44
C ASN A 59 -12.91 -11.25 -10.47
N GLY A 60 -11.64 -11.19 -10.11
CA GLY A 60 -11.12 -10.17 -9.21
C GLY A 60 -11.30 -8.74 -9.72
N LEU A 61 -11.19 -8.53 -11.03
CA LEU A 61 -11.42 -7.23 -11.67
C LEU A 61 -12.88 -7.02 -12.12
N GLY A 62 -13.74 -8.01 -11.97
CA GLY A 62 -15.18 -7.89 -12.18
C GLY A 62 -15.89 -7.05 -11.13
N PHE A 63 -15.21 -6.78 -10.01
CA PHE A 63 -15.72 -6.03 -8.85
C PHE A 63 -17.04 -6.61 -8.31
N ILE A 64 -17.21 -7.91 -8.45
CA ILE A 64 -18.31 -8.69 -7.92
C ILE A 64 -17.75 -9.57 -6.81
N ASP A 65 -18.46 -9.64 -5.70
CA ASP A 65 -18.09 -10.34 -4.49
C ASP A 65 -18.32 -11.86 -4.58
N ASP A 66 -17.80 -12.50 -5.66
CA ASP A 66 -18.00 -13.92 -5.91
C ASP A 66 -16.79 -14.76 -5.46
N ARG A 67 -17.09 -15.68 -4.55
CA ARG A 67 -16.14 -16.64 -3.97
C ARG A 67 -15.72 -17.69 -4.98
N LEU A 68 -14.57 -18.34 -4.77
CA LEU A 68 -14.06 -19.38 -5.68
C LEU A 68 -15.08 -20.48 -5.98
N TYR A 69 -15.90 -20.89 -5.02
CA TYR A 69 -16.92 -21.93 -5.26
C TYR A 69 -18.14 -21.42 -6.02
N LEU A 70 -18.38 -20.09 -6.09
CA LEU A 70 -19.39 -19.45 -6.92
C LEU A 70 -18.87 -19.03 -8.30
N PHE A 71 -17.63 -19.37 -8.60
CA PHE A 71 -16.97 -18.98 -9.84
C PHE A 71 -17.67 -19.43 -11.11
N PRO A 72 -18.21 -20.67 -11.20
CA PRO A 72 -19.03 -21.06 -12.35
C PRO A 72 -20.26 -20.16 -12.54
N ASP A 73 -20.88 -19.72 -11.46
CA ASP A 73 -22.05 -18.83 -11.51
C ASP A 73 -21.68 -17.43 -12.02
N PHE A 74 -20.54 -16.90 -11.58
CA PHE A 74 -19.98 -15.67 -12.14
C PHE A 74 -19.81 -15.76 -13.65
N LEU A 75 -19.23 -16.87 -14.15
CA LEU A 75 -18.97 -17.06 -15.57
C LEU A 75 -20.21 -17.43 -16.39
N ASN A 76 -21.27 -18.00 -15.80
CA ASN A 76 -22.47 -18.43 -16.53
C ASN A 76 -23.16 -17.27 -17.27
N ASN A 77 -23.08 -16.06 -16.73
CA ASN A 77 -23.63 -14.86 -17.34
C ASN A 77 -22.61 -14.07 -18.17
N LYS A 78 -21.44 -14.63 -18.48
CA LYS A 78 -20.38 -13.96 -19.25
C LYS A 78 -20.16 -14.67 -20.59
N PRO A 79 -19.73 -13.93 -21.64
CA PRO A 79 -19.33 -14.53 -22.92
C PRO A 79 -17.92 -15.15 -22.80
N VAL A 80 -17.82 -16.32 -22.15
CA VAL A 80 -16.57 -17.00 -21.77
C VAL A 80 -15.67 -17.28 -22.96
N ASP A 81 -16.24 -17.67 -24.09
CA ASP A 81 -15.50 -17.94 -25.32
C ASP A 81 -14.82 -16.69 -25.92
N ARG A 82 -15.46 -15.52 -25.79
CA ARG A 82 -14.87 -14.24 -26.20
C ARG A 82 -13.77 -13.76 -25.24
N LEU A 83 -13.97 -14.00 -23.93
CA LEU A 83 -13.07 -13.51 -22.88
C LEU A 83 -11.85 -14.41 -22.65
N LEU A 84 -12.00 -15.74 -22.74
CA LEU A 84 -10.99 -16.71 -22.30
C LEU A 84 -10.53 -17.66 -23.42
N GLY A 85 -11.28 -17.73 -24.52
CA GLY A 85 -10.91 -18.55 -25.67
C GLY A 85 -12.07 -19.38 -26.22
N LYS A 86 -12.04 -19.56 -27.54
CA LYS A 86 -13.11 -20.25 -28.31
C LYS A 86 -13.41 -21.66 -27.78
N GLY A 87 -14.68 -21.96 -27.59
CA GLY A 87 -15.18 -23.26 -27.18
C GLY A 87 -15.13 -23.51 -25.67
N LEU A 88 -14.65 -22.58 -24.86
CA LEU A 88 -14.68 -22.66 -23.40
C LEU A 88 -16.06 -22.28 -22.84
N LYS A 89 -16.44 -22.92 -21.75
CA LYS A 89 -17.72 -22.71 -21.06
C LYS A 89 -17.49 -22.52 -19.56
N ALA A 90 -18.41 -21.87 -18.86
CA ALA A 90 -18.32 -21.62 -17.42
C ALA A 90 -18.01 -22.88 -16.59
N LYS A 91 -18.65 -24.01 -16.92
CA LYS A 91 -18.44 -25.32 -16.26
C LYS A 91 -17.01 -25.88 -16.36
N ASP A 92 -16.21 -25.38 -17.29
CA ASP A 92 -14.81 -25.81 -17.47
C ASP A 92 -13.89 -25.17 -16.37
N PHE A 93 -14.41 -24.21 -15.60
CA PHE A 93 -13.71 -23.45 -14.55
C PHE A 93 -14.31 -23.72 -13.15
N ASN A 94 -14.42 -25.00 -12.77
CA ASN A 94 -14.92 -25.36 -11.46
C ASN A 94 -13.88 -25.11 -10.35
N ASP A 95 -14.33 -25.09 -9.10
CA ASP A 95 -13.53 -24.85 -7.89
C ASP A 95 -12.34 -25.80 -7.74
N ASP A 96 -12.53 -27.09 -8.07
CA ASP A 96 -11.46 -28.09 -8.08
C ASP A 96 -10.34 -27.75 -9.10
N ALA A 97 -10.72 -27.31 -10.30
CA ALA A 97 -9.76 -26.95 -11.34
C ALA A 97 -8.98 -25.69 -10.94
N LEU A 98 -9.65 -24.71 -10.31
CA LEU A 98 -9.02 -23.49 -9.81
C LEU A 98 -8.16 -23.78 -8.57
N GLY A 99 -8.63 -24.63 -7.65
CA GLY A 99 -7.84 -25.08 -6.50
C GLY A 99 -6.54 -25.77 -6.89
N ARG A 100 -6.59 -26.71 -7.88
CA ARG A 100 -5.37 -27.33 -8.43
C ARG A 100 -4.47 -26.33 -9.15
N CYS A 101 -5.02 -25.28 -9.74
CA CYS A 101 -4.22 -24.21 -10.32
C CYS A 101 -3.42 -23.48 -9.25
N LEU A 102 -4.05 -23.13 -8.12
CA LEU A 102 -3.37 -22.51 -6.98
C LEU A 102 -2.30 -23.42 -6.38
N ASP A 103 -2.57 -24.74 -6.26
CA ASP A 103 -1.58 -25.72 -5.81
C ASP A 103 -0.35 -25.74 -6.74
N SER A 104 -0.55 -25.76 -8.06
CA SER A 104 0.55 -25.77 -9.03
C SER A 104 1.35 -24.45 -9.07
N ILE A 105 0.70 -23.32 -8.81
CA ILE A 105 1.39 -22.03 -8.65
C ILE A 105 2.30 -22.06 -7.41
N TYR A 106 1.81 -22.61 -6.31
CA TYR A 106 2.59 -22.77 -5.09
C TYR A 106 3.80 -23.70 -5.30
N GLU A 107 3.60 -24.85 -5.93
CA GLU A 107 4.66 -25.82 -6.25
C GLU A 107 5.76 -25.22 -7.15
N TYR A 108 5.40 -24.38 -8.10
CA TYR A 108 6.38 -23.66 -8.92
C TYR A 108 7.17 -22.60 -8.14
N GLY A 109 6.56 -22.05 -7.11
CA GLY A 109 7.04 -20.94 -6.29
C GLY A 109 6.37 -19.62 -6.66
N VAL A 110 5.52 -19.12 -5.76
CA VAL A 110 4.65 -17.95 -5.97
C VAL A 110 5.42 -16.70 -6.41
N THR A 111 6.43 -16.30 -5.63
CA THR A 111 7.29 -15.14 -5.94
C THR A 111 8.07 -15.34 -7.24
N LYS A 112 8.59 -16.54 -7.47
CA LYS A 112 9.36 -16.88 -8.68
C LYS A 112 8.49 -16.72 -9.93
N LEU A 113 7.32 -17.35 -9.95
CA LEU A 113 6.40 -17.28 -11.09
C LEU A 113 5.99 -15.84 -11.39
N PHE A 114 5.58 -15.12 -10.33
CA PHE A 114 5.18 -13.72 -10.47
C PHE A 114 6.31 -12.87 -11.06
N SER A 115 7.51 -12.95 -10.49
CA SER A 115 8.64 -12.12 -10.91
C SER A 115 9.10 -12.42 -12.33
N GLU A 116 9.18 -13.70 -12.71
CA GLU A 116 9.54 -14.09 -14.07
C GLU A 116 8.55 -13.55 -15.10
N VAL A 117 7.24 -13.62 -14.81
CA VAL A 117 6.18 -13.11 -15.71
C VAL A 117 6.22 -11.57 -15.72
N ALA A 118 6.33 -10.94 -14.56
CA ALA A 118 6.35 -9.48 -14.44
C ALA A 118 7.54 -8.85 -15.15
N PHE A 119 8.75 -9.39 -14.98
CA PHE A 119 9.93 -8.87 -15.65
C PHE A 119 9.88 -9.09 -17.17
N GLU A 120 9.41 -10.25 -17.64
CA GLU A 120 9.23 -10.50 -19.07
C GLU A 120 8.25 -9.49 -19.68
N ILE A 121 7.09 -9.26 -19.07
CA ILE A 121 6.12 -8.25 -19.50
C ILE A 121 6.72 -6.84 -19.42
N GLY A 122 7.41 -6.52 -18.32
CA GLY A 122 7.99 -5.20 -18.08
C GLY A 122 9.06 -4.82 -19.09
N ILE A 123 9.91 -5.75 -19.49
CA ILE A 123 10.96 -5.57 -20.51
C ILE A 123 10.32 -5.40 -21.90
N GLU A 124 9.46 -6.35 -22.30
CA GLU A 124 8.83 -6.33 -23.62
C GLU A 124 8.00 -5.06 -23.87
N ASN A 125 7.32 -4.56 -22.83
CA ASN A 125 6.42 -3.41 -22.95
C ASN A 125 7.04 -2.09 -22.43
N LYS A 126 8.35 -2.08 -22.11
CA LYS A 126 9.08 -0.88 -21.61
C LYS A 126 8.43 -0.22 -20.40
N LEU A 127 7.91 -1.02 -19.48
CA LEU A 127 7.21 -0.57 -18.27
C LEU A 127 8.17 -0.36 -17.08
N LEU A 128 9.39 -0.87 -17.17
CA LEU A 128 10.37 -0.78 -16.10
C LEU A 128 10.99 0.62 -16.03
N GLY A 129 10.97 1.21 -14.84
CA GLY A 129 11.63 2.48 -14.53
C GLY A 129 13.05 2.30 -14.01
N LYS A 130 13.67 3.40 -13.56
CA LYS A 130 15.02 3.41 -12.95
C LYS A 130 15.02 3.01 -11.48
N SER A 131 13.87 3.04 -10.83
CA SER A 131 13.70 2.77 -9.40
C SER A 131 12.68 1.65 -9.16
N ALA A 132 12.87 0.94 -8.04
CA ALA A 132 11.95 -0.05 -7.52
C ALA A 132 11.53 0.35 -6.10
N HIS A 133 10.23 0.58 -5.90
CA HIS A 133 9.64 1.09 -4.67
C HIS A 133 9.07 -0.04 -3.85
N PHE A 134 9.71 -0.32 -2.71
CA PHE A 134 9.34 -1.39 -1.79
C PHE A 134 8.49 -0.87 -0.64
N ASP A 135 7.43 -1.58 -0.34
CA ASP A 135 6.65 -1.38 0.88
C ASP A 135 6.02 -2.70 1.31
N THR A 136 5.61 -2.77 2.58
CA THR A 136 4.91 -3.91 3.15
C THR A 136 3.53 -3.49 3.63
N SER A 137 2.59 -4.42 3.60
CA SER A 137 1.28 -4.20 4.23
C SER A 137 0.75 -5.48 4.85
N THR A 138 -0.13 -5.33 5.84
CA THR A 138 -0.83 -6.45 6.48
C THR A 138 -2.18 -6.65 5.80
N ILE A 139 -2.58 -7.90 5.59
CA ILE A 139 -3.90 -8.27 5.12
C ILE A 139 -4.56 -9.07 6.23
N SER A 140 -5.60 -8.50 6.85
CA SER A 140 -6.38 -9.16 7.88
C SER A 140 -7.40 -10.10 7.25
N VAL A 141 -7.58 -11.29 7.83
CA VAL A 141 -8.50 -12.31 7.33
C VAL A 141 -9.43 -12.79 8.42
N TYR A 142 -10.68 -13.11 8.03
CA TYR A 142 -11.66 -13.73 8.91
C TYR A 142 -11.57 -15.25 8.81
N GLY A 143 -11.57 -15.94 9.94
CA GLY A 143 -11.60 -17.39 10.00
C GLY A 143 -10.56 -17.98 10.95
N GLU A 144 -10.73 -19.29 11.21
CA GLU A 144 -9.78 -20.09 11.97
C GLU A 144 -8.82 -20.77 10.99
N TYR A 145 -7.59 -20.26 10.93
CA TYR A 145 -6.53 -20.84 10.12
C TYR A 145 -5.61 -21.65 11.03
N GLU A 146 -5.51 -22.95 10.73
CA GLU A 146 -4.58 -23.84 11.42
C GLU A 146 -3.28 -23.97 10.60
N ASN A 147 -2.15 -24.00 11.30
CA ASN A 147 -0.84 -24.16 10.67
C ASN A 147 -0.53 -25.65 10.45
N ASN A 148 -1.20 -26.25 9.47
CA ASN A 148 -1.05 -27.68 9.15
C ASN A 148 0.03 -27.94 8.09
N GLU A 149 0.59 -26.88 7.46
CA GLU A 149 1.57 -26.97 6.37
C GLU A 149 2.90 -26.35 6.83
N LYS A 150 3.95 -27.19 6.96
CA LYS A 150 5.25 -26.77 7.51
C LYS A 150 6.02 -25.75 6.63
N GLU A 151 5.74 -25.69 5.34
CA GLU A 151 6.50 -24.90 4.37
C GLU A 151 5.76 -23.66 3.89
N SER A 152 4.49 -23.46 4.25
CA SER A 152 3.70 -22.29 3.89
C SER A 152 3.76 -21.19 4.94
N ILE A 153 3.27 -19.98 4.55
CA ILE A 153 3.13 -18.86 5.49
C ILE A 153 2.16 -19.21 6.62
N ASN A 154 2.42 -18.65 7.82
CA ASN A 154 1.53 -18.77 8.95
C ASN A 154 0.57 -17.59 9.03
N ILE A 155 -0.73 -17.86 8.89
CA ILE A 155 -1.78 -16.86 9.10
C ILE A 155 -2.02 -16.77 10.61
N THR A 156 -1.52 -15.71 11.22
CA THR A 156 -1.49 -15.55 12.67
C THR A 156 -1.66 -14.10 13.10
N TYR A 157 -1.80 -13.87 14.40
CA TYR A 157 -1.83 -12.54 14.97
C TYR A 157 -0.47 -11.85 14.85
N GLY A 158 -0.49 -10.53 14.64
CA GLY A 158 0.70 -9.70 14.50
C GLY A 158 0.41 -8.23 14.67
N TYR A 159 1.39 -7.38 14.30
CA TYR A 159 1.19 -5.93 14.28
C TYR A 159 0.36 -5.55 13.05
N SER A 160 -0.92 -5.26 13.27
CA SER A 160 -1.83 -4.85 12.18
C SER A 160 -1.65 -3.38 11.84
N LYS A 161 -1.30 -3.08 10.57
CA LYS A 161 -1.27 -1.70 10.04
C LYS A 161 -2.68 -1.09 9.94
N ASP A 162 -3.72 -1.94 9.93
CA ASP A 162 -5.13 -1.53 9.85
C ASP A 162 -5.80 -1.46 11.23
N TYR A 163 -5.00 -1.57 12.32
CA TYR A 163 -5.46 -1.56 13.72
C TYR A 163 -6.44 -2.70 14.09
N ARG A 164 -6.54 -3.76 13.27
CA ARG A 164 -7.37 -4.95 13.49
C ARG A 164 -6.58 -6.04 14.21
N ARG A 165 -6.22 -5.77 15.47
CA ARG A 165 -5.49 -6.74 16.34
C ARG A 165 -6.33 -7.94 16.73
N ASP A 166 -7.62 -7.88 16.52
CA ASP A 166 -8.62 -8.93 16.76
C ASP A 166 -8.63 -9.99 15.66
N LEU A 167 -8.01 -9.73 14.50
CA LEU A 167 -7.97 -10.65 13.37
C LEU A 167 -6.58 -11.26 13.15
N LYS A 168 -6.58 -12.49 12.65
CA LYS A 168 -5.38 -13.08 12.06
C LYS A 168 -5.03 -12.35 10.76
N GLN A 169 -3.78 -12.36 10.39
CA GLN A 169 -3.27 -11.62 9.24
C GLN A 169 -2.12 -12.35 8.55
N MET A 170 -1.79 -11.92 7.36
CA MET A 170 -0.54 -12.15 6.66
C MET A 170 0.12 -10.82 6.32
N VAL A 171 1.42 -10.82 6.06
CA VAL A 171 2.17 -9.66 5.56
C VAL A 171 2.46 -9.88 4.08
N ILE A 172 2.19 -8.88 3.27
CA ILE A 172 2.57 -8.86 1.85
C ILE A 172 3.62 -7.78 1.63
N ASN A 173 4.72 -8.14 0.96
CA ASN A 173 5.71 -7.22 0.43
C ASN A 173 5.49 -7.05 -1.06
N LEU A 174 5.51 -5.81 -1.52
CA LEU A 174 5.30 -5.44 -2.91
C LEU A 174 6.41 -4.49 -3.35
N ALA A 175 6.96 -4.72 -4.56
CA ALA A 175 7.77 -3.73 -5.23
C ALA A 175 7.13 -3.30 -6.54
N THR A 176 7.04 -1.98 -6.74
CA THR A 176 6.51 -1.38 -7.98
C THR A 176 7.56 -0.52 -8.66
N THR A 177 7.41 -0.31 -9.96
CA THR A 177 8.33 0.50 -10.76
C THR A 177 7.60 1.30 -11.83
N GLY A 178 8.29 2.29 -12.39
CA GLY A 178 7.84 3.04 -13.56
C GLY A 178 6.63 3.96 -13.33
N ALA A 179 6.22 4.63 -14.39
CA ALA A 179 5.15 5.64 -14.35
C ALA A 179 3.77 5.05 -14.01
N SER A 180 3.53 3.79 -14.36
CA SER A 180 2.28 3.09 -14.09
C SER A 180 2.14 2.56 -12.66
N GLY A 181 3.22 2.56 -11.85
CA GLY A 181 3.26 1.80 -10.60
C GLY A 181 3.18 0.29 -10.85
N PHE A 182 3.87 -0.18 -11.89
CA PHE A 182 3.88 -1.55 -12.34
C PHE A 182 4.49 -2.48 -11.28
N PRO A 183 3.76 -3.48 -10.76
CA PRO A 183 4.29 -4.40 -9.77
C PRO A 183 5.25 -5.39 -10.41
N ILE A 184 6.47 -5.47 -9.88
CA ILE A 184 7.56 -6.33 -10.38
C ILE A 184 7.98 -7.42 -9.40
N TRP A 185 7.63 -7.27 -8.13
CA TRP A 185 7.99 -8.21 -7.08
C TRP A 185 6.88 -8.31 -6.06
N MET A 186 6.57 -9.51 -5.62
CA MET A 186 5.67 -9.75 -4.51
C MET A 186 6.14 -10.93 -3.65
N GLU A 187 5.97 -10.83 -2.35
CA GLU A 187 6.19 -11.93 -1.41
C GLU A 187 5.11 -11.91 -0.34
N ALA A 188 4.58 -13.08 -0.02
CA ALA A 188 3.74 -13.25 1.15
C ALA A 188 4.58 -13.77 2.32
N HIS A 189 4.28 -13.29 3.53
CA HIS A 189 4.98 -13.66 4.76
C HIS A 189 3.99 -13.93 5.88
N SER A 190 4.44 -14.66 6.90
CA SER A 190 3.65 -14.94 8.09
C SER A 190 3.18 -13.65 8.77
N GLY A 191 2.00 -13.68 9.39
CA GLY A 191 1.34 -12.51 9.94
C GLY A 191 2.09 -11.77 11.05
N ASN A 192 3.08 -12.42 11.67
CA ASN A 192 3.98 -11.84 12.69
C ASN A 192 5.36 -11.42 12.13
N ALA A 193 5.54 -11.44 10.81
CA ALA A 193 6.81 -11.04 10.20
C ALA A 193 7.12 -9.56 10.44
N SER A 194 8.40 -9.24 10.63
CA SER A 194 8.88 -7.87 10.85
C SER A 194 9.10 -7.15 9.53
N ASP A 195 8.51 -5.97 9.34
CA ASP A 195 8.70 -5.14 8.14
C ASP A 195 10.18 -4.89 7.82
N LYS A 196 10.99 -4.64 8.86
CA LYS A 196 12.43 -4.37 8.68
C LYS A 196 13.17 -5.55 8.06
N THR A 197 12.92 -6.75 8.54
CA THR A 197 13.55 -7.97 8.03
C THR A 197 13.04 -8.30 6.62
N VAL A 198 11.73 -8.24 6.44
CA VAL A 198 11.06 -8.53 5.16
C VAL A 198 11.60 -7.64 4.04
N LEU A 199 11.62 -6.31 4.22
CA LEU A 199 12.06 -5.37 3.18
C LEU A 199 13.52 -5.58 2.78
N GLN A 200 14.40 -5.83 3.75
CA GLN A 200 15.81 -6.07 3.46
C GLN A 200 16.03 -7.35 2.67
N GLU A 201 15.44 -8.45 3.14
CA GLU A 201 15.62 -9.76 2.49
C GLU A 201 14.99 -9.79 1.11
N ALA A 202 13.81 -9.19 0.94
CA ALA A 202 13.14 -9.09 -0.34
C ALA A 202 13.94 -8.28 -1.36
N SER A 203 14.52 -7.15 -0.94
CA SER A 203 15.36 -6.33 -1.82
C SER A 203 16.61 -7.09 -2.29
N ASN A 204 17.22 -7.89 -1.42
CA ASN A 204 18.36 -8.74 -1.78
C ASN A 204 17.95 -9.91 -2.70
N ARG A 205 16.81 -10.56 -2.43
CA ARG A 205 16.26 -11.63 -3.29
C ARG A 205 15.94 -11.10 -4.68
N MET A 206 15.28 -9.94 -4.77
CA MET A 206 15.00 -9.30 -6.05
C MET A 206 16.30 -8.93 -6.78
N LYS A 207 17.31 -8.39 -6.09
CA LYS A 207 18.62 -8.10 -6.69
C LYS A 207 19.26 -9.35 -7.27
N ASN A 208 19.31 -10.44 -6.50
CA ASN A 208 19.87 -11.71 -6.98
C ASN A 208 19.09 -12.26 -8.17
N PHE A 209 17.78 -12.09 -8.21
CA PHE A 209 16.95 -12.45 -9.36
C PHE A 209 17.29 -11.58 -10.58
N CYS A 210 17.39 -10.26 -10.42
CA CYS A 210 17.75 -9.34 -11.49
C CYS A 210 19.13 -9.65 -12.06
N ASP A 211 20.10 -10.03 -11.22
CA ASP A 211 21.46 -10.37 -11.67
C ASP A 211 21.52 -11.62 -12.58
N GLN A 212 20.48 -12.44 -12.55
CA GLN A 212 20.35 -13.61 -13.44
C GLN A 212 19.68 -13.27 -14.79
N LEU A 213 19.06 -12.09 -14.89
CA LEU A 213 18.39 -11.64 -16.12
C LEU A 213 19.38 -10.91 -17.03
N LYS A 214 19.36 -11.22 -18.33
CA LYS A 214 20.26 -10.60 -19.32
C LYS A 214 20.02 -9.11 -19.53
N GLU A 215 18.79 -8.64 -19.32
CA GLU A 215 18.31 -7.29 -19.66
C GLU A 215 17.67 -6.55 -18.47
N ALA A 216 17.91 -7.00 -17.25
CA ALA A 216 17.33 -6.33 -16.09
C ALA A 216 17.97 -4.95 -15.86
N PRO A 217 17.17 -3.92 -15.58
CA PRO A 217 17.71 -2.61 -15.22
C PRO A 217 18.40 -2.65 -13.86
N SER A 218 19.43 -1.81 -13.70
CA SER A 218 20.00 -1.54 -12.39
C SER A 218 19.10 -0.59 -11.62
N PHE A 219 18.27 -1.12 -10.72
CA PHE A 219 17.35 -0.32 -9.94
C PHE A 219 18.02 0.47 -8.81
N LEU A 220 17.50 1.68 -8.57
CA LEU A 220 17.59 2.34 -7.28
C LEU A 220 16.45 1.76 -6.39
N TYR A 221 16.80 1.09 -5.30
CA TYR A 221 15.83 0.50 -4.37
C TYR A 221 15.32 1.54 -3.40
N ILE A 222 14.03 1.79 -3.38
CA ILE A 222 13.42 2.84 -2.57
C ILE A 222 12.46 2.22 -1.55
N GLY A 223 12.55 2.65 -0.31
CA GLY A 223 11.67 2.21 0.76
C GLY A 223 11.55 3.22 1.90
N ASP A 224 10.68 2.93 2.82
CA ASP A 224 10.48 3.74 4.02
C ASP A 224 11.65 3.64 5.01
N SER A 225 11.50 4.25 6.18
CA SER A 225 12.53 4.24 7.23
C SER A 225 12.86 2.86 7.79
N ALA A 226 11.97 1.86 7.62
CA ALA A 226 12.23 0.48 8.04
C ALA A 226 13.34 -0.16 7.19
N MET A 227 13.46 0.23 5.92
CA MET A 227 14.52 -0.22 5.02
C MET A 227 15.88 0.36 5.41
N TYR A 228 15.95 1.61 5.91
CA TYR A 228 17.20 2.33 6.16
C TYR A 228 18.16 1.60 7.10
N GLU A 229 17.72 1.20 8.29
CA GLU A 229 18.59 0.60 9.32
C GLU A 229 19.33 -0.66 8.82
N ASN A 230 18.68 -1.42 7.96
CA ASN A 230 19.21 -2.66 7.42
C ASN A 230 20.08 -2.44 6.17
N CYS A 231 19.71 -1.50 5.32
CA CYS A 231 20.46 -1.15 4.12
C CYS A 231 21.84 -0.58 4.45
N VAL A 232 21.96 0.21 5.53
CA VAL A 232 23.24 0.79 5.96
C VAL A 232 24.28 -0.28 6.31
N LYS A 233 23.85 -1.41 6.89
CA LYS A 233 24.78 -2.43 7.40
C LYS A 233 25.20 -3.50 6.38
N LYS A 234 24.41 -3.74 5.33
CA LYS A 234 24.58 -4.88 4.41
C LYS A 234 24.32 -4.57 2.94
N ALA A 235 24.38 -3.30 2.53
CA ALA A 235 23.93 -2.87 1.21
C ALA A 235 24.79 -3.41 0.06
N ARG A 236 24.29 -4.45 -0.61
CA ARG A 236 24.72 -4.85 -1.96
C ARG A 236 23.96 -4.11 -3.07
N ILE A 237 23.05 -3.20 -2.70
CA ILE A 237 22.14 -2.48 -3.59
C ILE A 237 22.36 -0.97 -3.51
N LYS A 238 22.02 -0.24 -4.55
CA LYS A 238 21.87 1.22 -4.50
C LYS A 238 20.49 1.54 -3.98
N TRP A 239 20.39 2.38 -2.95
CA TRP A 239 19.14 2.62 -2.26
C TRP A 239 18.88 4.10 -1.98
N LEU A 240 17.60 4.45 -1.79
CA LEU A 240 17.12 5.74 -1.31
C LEU A 240 16.03 5.47 -0.25
N SER A 241 16.19 6.02 0.94
CA SER A 241 15.25 5.79 2.04
C SER A 241 15.18 6.98 2.98
N ARG A 242 14.09 7.06 3.76
CA ARG A 242 13.97 8.04 4.83
C ARG A 242 14.80 7.62 6.04
N VAL A 243 15.59 8.54 6.58
CA VAL A 243 16.37 8.32 7.79
C VAL A 243 15.44 8.37 9.02
N PRO A 244 15.47 7.35 9.90
CA PRO A 244 14.68 7.37 11.14
C PRO A 244 15.07 8.53 12.05
N GLU A 245 14.08 9.23 12.62
CA GLU A 245 14.30 10.32 13.57
C GLU A 245 14.88 9.84 14.92
N SER A 246 14.91 8.54 15.17
CA SER A 246 15.57 7.92 16.32
C SER A 246 17.10 7.99 16.25
N ILE A 247 17.66 8.18 15.06
CA ILE A 247 19.10 8.31 14.86
C ILE A 247 19.58 9.65 15.41
N LYS A 248 20.58 9.60 16.30
CA LYS A 248 21.06 10.75 17.06
C LYS A 248 21.57 11.88 16.14
N GLU A 249 22.34 11.55 15.15
CA GLU A 249 22.92 12.47 14.15
C GLU A 249 21.80 13.15 13.32
N ALA A 250 20.83 12.38 12.85
CA ALA A 250 19.67 12.90 12.13
C ALA A 250 18.85 13.86 13.01
N LYS A 251 18.60 13.48 14.27
CA LYS A 251 17.87 14.30 15.22
C LYS A 251 18.60 15.61 15.55
N MET A 252 19.93 15.58 15.60
CA MET A 252 20.73 16.79 15.81
C MET A 252 20.60 17.74 14.61
N LEU A 253 20.74 17.24 13.38
CA LEU A 253 20.58 18.02 12.16
C LEU A 253 19.18 18.65 12.04
N LEU A 254 18.12 17.91 12.36
CA LEU A 254 16.75 18.43 12.33
C LEU A 254 16.50 19.58 13.31
N LYS A 255 17.32 19.69 14.38
CA LYS A 255 17.23 20.76 15.38
C LYS A 255 18.03 22.02 15.03
N CYS A 256 18.95 21.95 14.08
CA CYS A 256 19.78 23.08 13.65
C CYS A 256 18.92 24.23 13.12
N GLU A 257 19.44 25.45 13.18
CA GLU A 257 18.74 26.62 12.67
C GLU A 257 18.65 26.60 11.14
N THR A 258 17.62 27.22 10.59
CA THR A 258 17.43 27.27 9.13
C THR A 258 18.57 28.05 8.45
N LYS A 259 19.11 29.07 9.12
CA LYS A 259 20.23 29.89 8.65
C LYS A 259 21.56 29.15 8.53
N ASP A 260 21.70 27.98 9.19
CA ASP A 260 22.92 27.18 9.16
C ASP A 260 23.09 26.41 7.83
N PHE A 261 22.11 26.47 6.93
CA PHE A 261 22.07 25.73 5.69
C PHE A 261 21.71 26.61 4.48
N ILE A 262 22.25 26.26 3.34
CA ILE A 262 21.81 26.80 2.05
C ILE A 262 20.68 25.91 1.55
N TRP A 263 19.48 26.48 1.44
CA TRP A 263 18.28 25.77 1.01
C TRP A 263 18.02 26.02 -0.47
N ASN A 264 17.80 24.95 -1.21
CA ASN A 264 17.33 24.99 -2.59
C ASN A 264 15.81 24.88 -2.60
N ASP A 265 15.14 25.68 -3.41
CA ASP A 265 13.70 25.56 -3.62
C ASP A 265 13.40 24.37 -4.56
N GLU A 266 12.61 23.43 -4.08
CA GLU A 266 12.18 22.25 -4.84
C GLU A 266 10.75 22.43 -5.42
N GLY A 267 10.18 23.60 -5.26
CA GLY A 267 8.81 23.91 -5.68
C GLY A 267 7.73 23.28 -4.79
N ASN A 268 6.48 23.69 -5.00
CA ASN A 268 5.30 23.17 -4.28
C ASN A 268 5.40 23.24 -2.73
N GLY A 269 6.16 24.20 -2.20
CA GLY A 269 6.38 24.38 -0.77
C GLY A 269 7.37 23.39 -0.14
N TYR A 270 8.30 22.87 -0.94
CA TYR A 270 9.43 22.07 -0.47
C TYR A 270 10.73 22.82 -0.68
N SER A 271 11.63 22.66 0.28
CA SER A 271 13.02 23.12 0.18
C SER A 271 13.95 21.99 0.63
N SER A 272 15.16 21.95 0.10
CA SER A 272 16.13 20.92 0.45
C SER A 272 17.54 21.43 0.61
N THR A 273 18.36 20.69 1.36
CA THR A 273 19.81 20.88 1.45
C THR A 273 20.52 19.54 1.52
N ALA A 274 21.60 19.40 0.77
CA ALA A 274 22.36 18.15 0.67
C ALA A 274 23.57 18.16 1.60
N LEU A 275 23.83 17.06 2.29
CA LEU A 275 24.90 16.84 3.24
C LEU A 275 25.56 15.50 2.99
N LEU A 276 26.82 15.35 3.33
CA LEU A 276 27.53 14.06 3.34
C LEU A 276 27.48 13.46 4.74
N SER A 277 27.30 12.15 4.82
CA SER A 277 27.32 11.39 6.07
C SER A 277 28.05 10.08 5.90
N SER A 278 28.72 9.64 6.95
CA SER A 278 29.36 8.30 7.04
C SER A 278 28.66 7.42 8.08
N TYR A 279 27.39 7.66 8.34
CA TYR A 279 26.63 6.92 9.32
C TYR A 279 26.66 5.40 9.05
N GLY A 280 26.90 4.62 10.11
CA GLY A 280 26.99 3.15 10.03
C GLY A 280 28.20 2.64 9.25
N GLY A 281 29.22 3.47 9.01
CA GLY A 281 30.42 3.11 8.25
C GLY A 281 30.22 3.14 6.73
N VAL A 282 29.08 3.64 6.24
CA VAL A 282 28.76 3.74 4.81
C VAL A 282 28.71 5.20 4.39
N GLN A 283 29.42 5.56 3.34
CA GLN A 283 29.34 6.88 2.73
C GLN A 283 27.97 7.09 2.10
N GLN A 284 27.32 8.18 2.45
CA GLN A 284 25.95 8.50 2.07
C GLN A 284 25.81 9.98 1.74
N ARG A 285 24.87 10.29 0.86
CA ARG A 285 24.32 11.64 0.72
C ARG A 285 23.01 11.70 1.51
N TRP A 286 22.92 12.68 2.39
CA TRP A 286 21.71 13.01 3.13
C TRP A 286 21.11 14.27 2.52
N LEU A 287 19.84 14.21 2.16
CA LEU A 287 19.04 15.34 1.72
C LEU A 287 18.06 15.70 2.83
N MET A 288 18.33 16.78 3.57
CA MET A 288 17.38 17.31 4.51
C MET A 288 16.33 18.10 3.74
N VAL A 289 15.07 17.70 3.90
CA VAL A 289 13.91 18.28 3.20
C VAL A 289 13.04 18.99 4.22
N PHE A 290 12.58 20.19 3.87
CA PHE A 290 11.51 20.92 4.56
C PHE A 290 10.25 20.93 3.71
N SER A 291 9.09 20.71 4.34
CA SER A 291 7.77 20.76 3.71
C SER A 291 6.88 21.73 4.47
N GLN A 292 6.44 22.79 3.80
CA GLN A 292 5.57 23.82 4.38
C GLN A 292 4.24 23.22 4.87
N LYS A 293 3.60 22.38 4.06
CA LYS A 293 2.33 21.71 4.43
C LYS A 293 2.48 20.77 5.64
N ALA A 294 3.61 20.04 5.72
CA ALA A 294 3.89 19.19 6.86
C ALA A 294 4.16 20.03 8.11
N TYR A 295 4.92 21.12 7.99
CA TYR A 295 5.19 22.06 9.06
C TYR A 295 3.90 22.61 9.69
N GLU A 296 2.97 23.10 8.89
CA GLU A 296 1.70 23.64 9.37
C GLU A 296 0.86 22.59 10.10
N ARG A 297 0.74 21.37 9.53
CA ARG A 297 0.02 20.26 10.16
C ARG A 297 0.64 19.81 11.47
N GLU A 298 1.97 19.65 11.48
CA GLU A 298 2.70 19.15 12.64
C GLU A 298 2.81 20.21 13.74
N SER A 299 2.91 21.49 13.39
CA SER A 299 2.89 22.59 14.33
C SER A 299 1.55 22.68 15.05
N LYS A 300 0.43 22.61 14.34
CA LYS A 300 -0.91 22.54 14.95
C LYS A 300 -1.04 21.35 15.91
N THR A 301 -0.42 20.21 15.57
CA THR A 301 -0.41 19.03 16.44
C THR A 301 0.45 19.24 17.68
N LEU A 302 1.59 19.91 17.54
CA LEU A 302 2.47 20.26 18.65
C LEU A 302 1.77 21.24 19.60
N ASP A 303 1.14 22.29 19.07
CA ASP A 303 0.42 23.28 19.87
C ASP A 303 -0.69 22.61 20.71
N LYS A 304 -1.45 21.68 20.12
CA LYS A 304 -2.43 20.88 20.90
C LYS A 304 -1.78 20.07 22.01
N LYS A 305 -0.61 19.44 21.75
CA LYS A 305 0.13 18.67 22.78
C LYS A 305 0.61 19.55 23.92
N ILE A 306 1.07 20.78 23.64
CA ILE A 306 1.50 21.75 24.63
C ILE A 306 0.31 22.14 25.53
N VAL A 307 -0.85 22.45 24.95
CA VAL A 307 -2.07 22.76 25.69
C VAL A 307 -2.52 21.59 26.55
N THR A 308 -2.57 20.38 25.98
CA THR A 308 -2.97 19.16 26.73
C THR A 308 -2.03 18.87 27.90
N GLU A 309 -0.70 19.06 27.72
CA GLU A 309 0.28 18.89 28.81
C GLU A 309 0.03 19.93 29.91
N LYS A 310 -0.24 21.20 29.57
CA LYS A 310 -0.58 22.28 30.52
C LYS A 310 -1.80 21.91 31.37
N GLU A 311 -2.91 21.55 30.71
CA GLU A 311 -4.14 21.16 31.41
C GLU A 311 -3.93 19.94 32.33
N GLY A 312 -3.12 18.97 31.88
CA GLY A 312 -2.76 17.81 32.67
C GLY A 312 -1.91 18.16 33.89
N LEU A 313 -0.96 19.12 33.74
CA LEU A 313 -0.12 19.60 34.82
C LEU A 313 -0.94 20.42 35.84
N ASP A 314 -1.83 21.29 35.39
CA ASP A 314 -2.68 22.08 36.26
C ASP A 314 -3.58 21.18 37.12
N LYS A 315 -4.15 20.13 36.55
CA LYS A 315 -4.91 19.10 37.31
C LYS A 315 -4.04 18.39 38.35
N LYS A 316 -2.83 17.96 37.97
CA LYS A 316 -1.89 17.28 38.87
C LYS A 316 -1.47 18.18 40.02
N LEU A 317 -1.13 19.46 39.76
CA LEU A 317 -0.75 20.43 40.77
C LEU A 317 -1.93 20.74 41.71
N TRP A 318 -3.16 20.86 41.17
CA TRP A 318 -4.35 21.00 41.96
C TRP A 318 -4.57 19.81 42.92
N HIS A 319 -4.43 18.58 42.45
CA HIS A 319 -4.54 17.38 43.30
C HIS A 319 -3.48 17.41 44.41
N LEU A 320 -2.22 17.67 44.06
CA LEU A 320 -1.12 17.75 45.04
C LEU A 320 -1.31 18.86 46.06
N SER A 321 -1.92 19.99 45.69
CA SER A 321 -2.18 21.10 46.58
C SER A 321 -3.33 20.83 47.57
N ASN A 322 -4.21 19.87 47.29
CA ASN A 322 -5.31 19.45 48.13
C ASN A 322 -5.03 18.15 48.91
N GLN A 323 -3.92 17.48 48.63
CA GLN A 323 -3.52 16.24 49.31
C GLN A 323 -2.59 16.57 50.51
N ALA A 324 -3.02 16.15 51.72
CA ALA A 324 -2.19 16.26 52.92
C ALA A 324 -1.23 15.03 52.99
N PHE A 325 0.06 15.32 53.24
CA PHE A 325 1.07 14.28 53.46
C PHE A 325 1.52 14.31 54.93
N ALA A 326 1.84 13.12 55.49
CA ALA A 326 2.24 12.98 56.90
C ALA A 326 3.66 13.50 57.15
N CYS A 327 4.56 13.48 56.17
CA CYS A 327 5.90 13.99 56.26
C CYS A 327 6.37 14.66 54.93
N GLU A 328 7.42 15.46 55.04
CA GLU A 328 8.02 16.14 53.90
C GLU A 328 8.57 15.14 52.84
N ALA A 329 9.15 14.03 53.30
CA ALA A 329 9.72 13.03 52.41
C ALA A 329 8.65 12.39 51.49
N ASP A 330 7.47 12.10 52.03
CA ASP A 330 6.34 11.56 51.25
C ASP A 330 5.79 12.55 50.23
N ALA A 331 5.67 13.82 50.65
CA ALA A 331 5.28 14.92 49.77
C ALA A 331 6.28 15.05 48.59
N ARG A 332 7.57 15.06 48.87
CA ARG A 332 8.65 15.16 47.89
C ARG A 332 8.65 13.97 46.90
N LYS A 333 8.46 12.76 47.43
CA LYS A 333 8.35 11.54 46.62
C LYS A 333 7.13 11.59 45.70
N ALA A 334 5.99 12.05 46.20
CA ALA A 334 4.76 12.20 45.42
C ALA A 334 4.97 13.25 44.30
N ALA A 335 5.53 14.43 44.58
CA ALA A 335 5.83 15.44 43.56
C ALA A 335 6.72 14.90 42.47
N ASN A 336 7.84 14.26 42.83
CA ASN A 336 8.75 13.67 41.85
C ASN A 336 8.11 12.59 40.98
N ASN A 337 7.16 11.84 41.51
CA ASN A 337 6.44 10.80 40.72
C ASN A 337 5.37 11.42 39.80
N TYR A 338 4.60 12.39 40.27
CA TYR A 338 3.53 13.01 39.50
C TYR A 338 4.06 13.94 38.40
N LEU A 339 5.22 14.55 38.58
CA LEU A 339 5.81 15.55 37.68
C LEU A 339 6.89 14.93 36.76
N LYS A 340 6.87 13.62 36.57
CA LYS A 340 7.76 12.94 35.61
C LYS A 340 7.32 13.17 34.19
N ASN A 341 8.31 13.12 33.25
CA ASN A 341 8.09 13.12 31.80
C ASN A 341 7.44 14.38 31.21
N ILE A 342 7.66 15.52 31.83
CA ILE A 342 7.26 16.83 31.29
C ILE A 342 8.18 17.20 30.13
N LYS A 343 7.61 17.62 29.00
CA LYS A 343 8.34 17.87 27.76
C LYS A 343 8.34 19.32 27.33
N TYR A 344 7.26 20.04 27.59
CA TYR A 344 7.01 21.39 27.07
C TYR A 344 6.86 22.44 28.14
N HIS A 345 6.85 22.03 29.41
CA HIS A 345 6.70 22.95 30.55
C HIS A 345 7.78 22.71 31.58
N GLU A 346 8.07 23.77 32.36
CA GLU A 346 8.82 23.71 33.60
C GLU A 346 7.84 23.83 34.75
N VAL A 347 8.08 23.08 35.83
CA VAL A 347 7.23 23.10 37.01
C VAL A 347 8.05 23.53 38.22
N ASN A 348 7.69 24.68 38.78
CA ASN A 348 8.23 25.17 40.04
C ASN A 348 7.26 24.79 41.15
N TRP A 349 7.73 24.03 42.14
CA TRP A 349 6.91 23.61 43.25
C TRP A 349 7.66 23.70 44.57
N GLN A 350 6.88 23.88 45.66
CA GLN A 350 7.39 23.95 47.04
C GLN A 350 6.44 23.24 47.99
N ILE A 351 6.98 22.82 49.15
CA ILE A 351 6.20 22.19 50.20
C ILE A 351 5.74 23.29 51.17
N LYS A 352 4.43 23.39 51.40
CA LYS A 352 3.81 24.25 52.39
C LYS A 352 3.34 23.42 53.56
N THR A 353 3.81 23.80 54.78
CA THR A 353 3.42 23.13 56.02
C THR A 353 2.20 23.85 56.60
N LYS A 354 1.20 23.09 57.05
CA LYS A 354 0.05 23.61 57.81
C LYS A 354 -0.01 22.91 59.17
N ASN A 355 -0.26 23.67 60.20
CA ASN A 355 -0.53 23.13 61.54
C ASN A 355 -1.98 22.73 61.62
N LYS A 356 -2.24 21.44 61.91
CA LYS A 356 -3.56 20.91 62.21
C LYS A 356 -3.70 20.61 63.70
N GLN A 357 -4.58 21.34 64.34
CA GLN A 357 -4.89 21.09 65.74
C GLN A 357 -5.73 19.81 65.86
N SER A 358 -5.44 19.00 66.90
CA SER A 358 -6.14 17.73 67.15
C SER A 358 -7.58 17.90 67.64
N LYS A 359 -7.94 19.09 68.15
CA LYS A 359 -9.30 19.44 68.64
C LYS A 359 -9.72 20.84 68.17
N LYS A 360 -11.02 21.00 67.87
CA LYS A 360 -11.62 22.31 67.59
C LYS A 360 -11.66 23.13 68.85
N GLY A 361 -11.10 24.37 68.87
CA GLY A 361 -11.08 25.30 69.97
C GLY A 361 -9.76 26.08 70.09
N ARG A 362 -9.68 27.02 71.06
CA ARG A 362 -8.45 27.81 71.33
C ARG A 362 -7.34 26.88 71.84
N PRO A 363 -6.14 26.87 71.25
CA PRO A 363 -5.07 25.96 71.66
C PRO A 363 -4.65 26.22 73.11
N SER A 364 -4.54 25.17 73.90
CA SER A 364 -3.92 25.21 75.21
C SER A 364 -2.39 25.01 75.10
N LYS A 365 -1.61 25.37 76.16
CA LYS A 365 -0.16 25.22 76.15
C LYS A 365 0.35 23.79 75.89
N ASN A 366 -0.53 22.78 76.04
CA ASN A 366 -0.20 21.35 75.86
C ASN A 366 -0.86 20.71 74.63
N THR A 367 -1.35 21.51 73.65
CA THR A 367 -2.00 20.97 72.46
C THR A 367 -0.94 20.49 71.47
N THR A 368 -0.86 19.19 71.23
CA THR A 368 -0.01 18.59 70.22
C THR A 368 -0.53 18.98 68.83
N CYS A 369 0.24 19.78 68.09
CA CYS A 369 -0.05 20.10 66.68
C CYS A 369 0.54 19.01 65.80
N LYS A 370 -0.29 18.47 64.89
CA LYS A 370 0.22 17.65 63.78
C LYS A 370 0.52 18.56 62.60
N PHE A 371 1.69 18.39 62.00
CA PHE A 371 2.06 19.05 60.77
C PHE A 371 1.53 18.26 59.59
N GLU A 372 0.87 18.94 58.67
CA GLU A 372 0.48 18.38 57.39
C GLU A 372 1.25 19.14 56.29
N TYR A 373 1.74 18.40 55.30
CA TYR A 373 2.56 18.92 54.23
C TYR A 373 1.76 18.92 52.93
N TYR A 374 1.76 20.02 52.20
CA TYR A 374 1.03 20.20 50.94
C TYR A 374 2.02 20.66 49.86
N ILE A 375 1.81 20.25 48.63
CA ILE A 375 2.64 20.66 47.50
C ILE A 375 1.89 21.79 46.76
N ILE A 376 2.56 22.95 46.67
CA ILE A 376 2.05 24.09 45.90
C ILE A 376 3.03 24.32 44.76
N GLY A 377 2.51 24.50 43.53
CA GLY A 377 3.36 24.74 42.38
C GLY A 377 2.62 25.41 41.24
N SER A 378 3.40 25.89 40.29
CA SER A 378 2.92 26.45 39.03
C SER A 378 3.74 25.89 37.88
N SER A 379 3.12 25.82 36.69
CA SER A 379 3.79 25.41 35.47
C SER A 379 3.92 26.59 34.50
N THR A 380 5.09 26.73 33.88
CA THR A 380 5.38 27.72 32.85
C THR A 380 5.85 27.04 31.58
N PRO A 381 5.58 27.59 30.39
CA PRO A 381 6.10 27.00 29.14
C PRO A 381 7.64 27.00 29.13
N ASN A 382 8.23 25.88 28.76
CA ASN A 382 9.66 25.80 28.46
C ASN A 382 9.89 26.24 27.01
N GLU A 383 10.09 27.52 26.79
CA GLU A 383 10.21 28.11 25.45
C GLU A 383 11.35 27.51 24.64
N GLN A 384 12.50 27.20 25.25
CA GLN A 384 13.63 26.58 24.56
C GLN A 384 13.28 25.18 24.04
N ALA A 385 12.64 24.37 24.88
CA ALA A 385 12.20 23.05 24.47
C ALA A 385 11.15 23.12 23.33
N ILE A 386 10.22 24.05 23.42
CA ILE A 386 9.18 24.28 22.40
C ILE A 386 9.82 24.76 21.09
N ILE A 387 10.74 25.71 21.11
CA ILE A 387 11.46 26.19 19.91
C ILE A 387 12.20 25.05 19.24
N LEU A 388 12.95 24.23 19.99
CA LEU A 388 13.67 23.08 19.45
C LEU A 388 12.72 22.04 18.81
N GLN A 389 11.55 21.84 19.40
CA GLN A 389 10.54 20.95 18.80
C GLN A 389 9.92 21.56 17.53
N LYS A 390 9.65 22.86 17.52
CA LYS A 390 9.13 23.57 16.34
C LYS A 390 10.10 23.53 15.16
N ARG A 391 11.41 23.66 15.41
CA ARG A 391 12.46 23.56 14.37
C ARG A 391 12.45 22.22 13.62
N MET A 392 12.11 21.13 14.31
CA MET A 392 12.04 19.81 13.71
C MET A 392 10.79 19.60 12.83
N LYS A 393 9.75 20.45 12.99
CA LYS A 393 8.49 20.25 12.27
C LYS A 393 8.64 20.52 10.78
N GLY A 394 7.96 19.69 9.99
CA GLY A 394 8.04 19.75 8.53
C GLY A 394 9.39 19.29 7.95
N ARG A 395 10.36 18.89 8.75
CA ARG A 395 11.68 18.45 8.30
C ARG A 395 11.82 16.95 8.36
N PHE A 396 12.46 16.38 7.36
CA PHE A 396 12.88 14.97 7.33
C PHE A 396 14.14 14.82 6.50
N ILE A 397 14.82 13.68 6.64
CA ILE A 397 16.05 13.40 5.92
C ILE A 397 15.83 12.20 5.02
N LEU A 398 16.15 12.34 3.74
CA LEU A 398 16.34 11.24 2.80
C LEU A 398 17.84 10.92 2.72
N ALA A 399 18.17 9.65 2.60
CA ALA A 399 19.54 9.20 2.46
C ALA A 399 19.69 8.24 1.30
N THR A 400 20.85 8.28 0.63
CA THR A 400 21.22 7.35 -0.43
C THR A 400 22.69 7.00 -0.36
N ASN A 401 23.06 5.76 -0.72
CA ASN A 401 24.44 5.34 -0.97
C ASN A 401 24.87 5.53 -2.44
N GLU A 402 24.01 6.09 -3.30
CA GLU A 402 24.41 6.52 -4.64
C GLU A 402 25.10 7.89 -4.52
N LEU A 403 26.44 7.88 -4.63
CA LEU A 403 27.25 9.10 -4.50
C LEU A 403 27.41 9.83 -5.83
N ASP A 404 27.19 9.13 -6.94
CA ASP A 404 27.29 9.71 -8.27
C ASP A 404 26.07 10.60 -8.58
N LYS A 405 26.30 11.92 -8.61
CA LYS A 405 25.26 12.90 -8.91
C LYS A 405 24.77 12.88 -10.36
N GLN A 406 25.51 12.23 -11.28
CA GLN A 406 25.03 12.03 -12.66
C GLN A 406 23.96 10.96 -12.74
N LYS A 407 24.03 9.95 -11.85
CA LYS A 407 23.03 8.87 -11.76
C LYS A 407 21.79 9.28 -10.97
N LEU A 408 21.97 10.10 -9.91
CA LEU A 408 20.90 10.59 -9.06
C LEU A 408 21.25 12.00 -8.57
N LYS A 409 20.64 13.03 -9.12
CA LYS A 409 20.81 14.41 -8.66
C LYS A 409 20.16 14.61 -7.29
N ASP A 410 20.65 15.60 -6.53
CA ASP A 410 20.03 15.95 -5.24
C ASP A 410 18.55 16.37 -5.42
N SER A 411 18.23 17.11 -6.47
CA SER A 411 16.86 17.51 -6.84
C SER A 411 15.94 16.35 -7.30
N GLU A 412 16.52 15.22 -7.70
CA GLU A 412 15.75 14.03 -8.11
C GLU A 412 15.40 13.12 -6.92
N MET A 413 16.12 13.24 -5.78
CA MET A 413 15.90 12.36 -4.62
C MET A 413 14.49 12.49 -4.04
N LEU A 414 13.96 13.71 -3.90
CA LEU A 414 12.63 13.94 -3.36
C LEU A 414 11.52 13.49 -4.31
N PRO A 415 11.52 13.81 -5.61
CA PRO A 415 10.57 13.26 -6.58
C PRO A 415 10.56 11.74 -6.61
N GLU A 416 11.73 11.11 -6.72
CA GLU A 416 11.84 9.66 -6.73
C GLU A 416 11.28 9.03 -5.44
N TYR A 417 11.59 9.57 -4.28
CA TYR A 417 11.04 9.08 -3.02
C TYR A 417 9.50 9.20 -2.97
N LYS A 418 8.91 10.27 -3.51
CA LYS A 418 7.46 10.49 -3.54
C LYS A 418 6.71 9.48 -4.43
N GLU A 419 7.36 8.91 -5.43
CA GLU A 419 6.77 7.87 -6.28
C GLU A 419 6.39 6.61 -5.49
N GLN A 420 6.87 6.44 -4.25
CA GLN A 420 6.45 5.38 -3.33
C GLN A 420 4.94 5.39 -3.07
N SER A 421 4.27 6.54 -3.23
CA SER A 421 2.81 6.65 -3.18
C SER A 421 2.07 5.74 -4.17
N LYS A 422 2.73 5.29 -5.23
CA LYS A 422 2.18 4.33 -6.19
C LYS A 422 2.08 2.94 -5.59
N THR A 423 3.09 2.50 -4.82
CA THR A 423 3.05 1.23 -4.08
C THR A 423 1.96 1.25 -3.00
N GLU A 424 1.85 2.36 -2.26
CA GLU A 424 0.75 2.56 -1.30
C GLU A 424 -0.63 2.51 -1.97
N SER A 425 -0.74 3.07 -3.19
CA SER A 425 -1.97 3.01 -3.98
C SER A 425 -2.27 1.58 -4.44
N GLY A 426 -1.25 0.78 -4.75
CA GLY A 426 -1.35 -0.64 -5.03
C GLY A 426 -1.92 -1.42 -3.84
N PHE A 427 -1.43 -1.16 -2.63
CA PHE A 427 -2.00 -1.79 -1.43
C PHE A 427 -3.44 -1.36 -1.16
N ARG A 428 -3.78 -0.08 -1.36
CA ARG A 428 -5.18 0.37 -1.25
C ARG A 428 -6.09 -0.33 -2.25
N PHE A 429 -5.61 -0.62 -3.44
CA PHE A 429 -6.35 -1.40 -4.42
C PHE A 429 -6.57 -2.85 -3.93
N ILE A 430 -5.50 -3.56 -3.55
CA ILE A 430 -5.57 -4.94 -3.07
C ILE A 430 -6.47 -5.08 -1.83
N LYS A 431 -6.41 -4.13 -0.89
CA LYS A 431 -7.20 -4.10 0.34
C LYS A 431 -8.60 -3.49 0.17
N GLY A 432 -8.89 -2.94 -1.00
CA GLY A 432 -10.15 -2.25 -1.27
C GLY A 432 -11.33 -3.22 -1.23
N LYS A 433 -12.50 -2.70 -0.87
CA LYS A 433 -13.76 -3.48 -0.85
C LYS A 433 -14.05 -4.20 -2.18
N ALA A 434 -13.55 -3.67 -3.28
CA ALA A 434 -13.74 -4.25 -4.61
C ALA A 434 -12.99 -5.57 -4.81
N MET A 435 -11.96 -5.86 -4.00
CA MET A 435 -11.16 -7.09 -4.09
C MET A 435 -11.47 -8.08 -2.96
N GLU A 436 -12.18 -7.65 -1.91
CA GLU A 436 -12.61 -8.40 -0.71
C GLU A 436 -11.70 -9.53 -0.19
N VAL A 437 -10.43 -9.23 -0.07
CA VAL A 437 -9.40 -10.19 0.41
C VAL A 437 -9.69 -10.71 1.81
N ALA A 438 -10.42 -9.94 2.62
CA ALA A 438 -10.70 -10.30 4.01
C ALA A 438 -11.57 -11.57 4.14
N SER A 439 -12.33 -11.92 3.10
CA SER A 439 -13.21 -13.09 3.05
C SER A 439 -12.61 -14.23 2.22
N VAL A 440 -11.34 -14.56 2.47
CA VAL A 440 -10.69 -15.70 1.80
C VAL A 440 -11.28 -17.01 2.33
N PHE A 441 -12.10 -17.68 1.52
CA PHE A 441 -12.71 -18.98 1.86
C PHE A 441 -11.80 -20.18 1.55
N LEU A 442 -10.50 -19.96 1.46
CA LEU A 442 -9.50 -21.02 1.28
C LEU A 442 -9.00 -21.50 2.65
N LYS A 443 -8.92 -22.81 2.84
CA LYS A 443 -8.43 -23.42 4.09
C LYS A 443 -6.91 -23.63 4.10
N LYS A 444 -6.30 -23.86 2.92
CA LYS A 444 -4.87 -24.13 2.81
C LYS A 444 -4.08 -22.84 2.70
N ASN A 445 -3.09 -22.67 3.56
CA ASN A 445 -2.21 -21.48 3.55
C ASN A 445 -1.44 -21.34 2.23
N SER A 446 -0.98 -22.43 1.63
CA SER A 446 -0.34 -22.48 0.31
C SER A 446 -1.22 -21.91 -0.80
N ARG A 447 -2.53 -22.23 -0.82
CA ARG A 447 -3.46 -21.64 -1.78
C ARG A 447 -3.73 -20.17 -1.53
N ILE A 448 -3.72 -19.73 -0.28
CA ILE A 448 -3.87 -18.30 0.08
C ILE A 448 -2.67 -17.51 -0.44
N GLU A 449 -1.46 -18.05 -0.28
CA GLU A 449 -0.24 -17.45 -0.83
C GLU A 449 -0.32 -17.31 -2.36
N SER A 450 -0.77 -18.36 -3.06
CA SER A 450 -1.01 -18.32 -4.51
C SER A 450 -2.08 -17.31 -4.91
N LEU A 451 -3.15 -17.18 -4.11
CA LEU A 451 -4.21 -16.20 -4.37
C LEU A 451 -3.66 -14.75 -4.24
N MET A 452 -2.72 -14.50 -3.33
CA MET A 452 -2.08 -13.19 -3.24
C MET A 452 -1.32 -12.83 -4.53
N MET A 453 -0.73 -13.83 -5.20
CA MET A 453 -0.15 -13.63 -6.53
C MET A 453 -1.24 -13.25 -7.56
N ILE A 454 -2.36 -13.94 -7.59
CA ILE A 454 -3.48 -13.61 -8.50
C ILE A 454 -3.94 -12.17 -8.27
N MET A 455 -4.07 -11.74 -7.02
CA MET A 455 -4.46 -10.37 -6.69
C MET A 455 -3.41 -9.34 -7.11
N THR A 456 -2.12 -9.69 -7.02
CA THR A 456 -1.05 -8.83 -7.52
C THR A 456 -1.04 -8.78 -9.05
N LEU A 457 -1.41 -9.88 -9.74
CA LEU A 457 -1.66 -9.88 -11.17
C LEU A 457 -2.88 -9.01 -11.54
N CYS A 458 -3.95 -9.01 -10.74
CA CYS A 458 -5.07 -8.07 -10.92
C CYS A 458 -4.59 -6.61 -10.84
N LEU A 459 -3.75 -6.27 -9.84
CA LEU A 459 -3.15 -4.95 -9.73
C LEU A 459 -2.28 -4.61 -10.96
N MET A 460 -1.51 -5.58 -11.45
CA MET A 460 -0.69 -5.43 -12.65
C MET A 460 -1.55 -5.07 -13.87
N ILE A 461 -2.55 -5.87 -14.17
CA ILE A 461 -3.44 -5.65 -15.31
C ILE A 461 -4.20 -4.32 -15.18
N TYR A 462 -4.72 -4.02 -13.99
CA TYR A 462 -5.39 -2.75 -13.70
C TYR A 462 -4.46 -1.54 -13.95
N SER A 463 -3.23 -1.60 -13.46
CA SER A 463 -2.26 -0.50 -13.58
C SER A 463 -1.85 -0.27 -15.03
N ILE A 464 -1.62 -1.34 -15.79
CA ILE A 464 -1.27 -1.28 -17.20
C ILE A 464 -2.44 -0.72 -18.02
N ALA A 465 -3.64 -1.25 -17.84
CA ALA A 465 -4.84 -0.79 -18.55
C ALA A 465 -5.08 0.70 -18.31
N GLN A 466 -4.96 1.15 -17.06
CA GLN A 466 -5.09 2.57 -16.70
C GLN A 466 -4.01 3.44 -17.35
N HIS A 467 -2.77 2.98 -17.31
CA HIS A 467 -1.63 3.69 -17.89
C HIS A 467 -1.77 3.80 -19.42
N GLN A 468 -2.09 2.68 -20.08
CA GLN A 468 -2.30 2.61 -21.53
C GLN A 468 -3.36 3.63 -21.99
N LEU A 469 -4.52 3.64 -21.33
CA LEU A 469 -5.60 4.59 -21.66
C LEU A 469 -5.17 6.05 -21.47
N ARG A 470 -4.50 6.37 -20.36
CA ARG A 470 -4.04 7.73 -20.07
C ARG A 470 -3.00 8.21 -21.07
N GLU A 471 -2.05 7.35 -21.43
CA GLU A 471 -1.04 7.68 -22.46
C GLU A 471 -1.67 7.84 -23.85
N ALA A 472 -2.66 7.01 -24.19
CA ALA A 472 -3.38 7.15 -25.44
C ALA A 472 -4.15 8.47 -25.52
N LEU A 473 -4.92 8.81 -24.48
CA LEU A 473 -5.64 10.10 -24.40
C LEU A 473 -4.69 11.31 -24.48
N LYS A 474 -3.53 11.22 -23.81
CA LYS A 474 -2.52 12.26 -23.84
C LYS A 474 -1.91 12.42 -25.25
N LYS A 475 -1.59 11.32 -25.91
CA LYS A 475 -1.01 11.33 -27.27
C LYS A 475 -1.96 11.87 -28.32
N SER A 476 -3.25 11.53 -28.21
CA SER A 476 -4.28 12.03 -29.13
C SER A 476 -4.80 13.42 -28.76
N ASN A 477 -4.37 13.99 -27.63
CA ASN A 477 -4.90 15.24 -27.05
C ASN A 477 -6.44 15.18 -26.85
N GLU A 478 -6.95 14.00 -26.47
CA GLU A 478 -8.35 13.73 -26.23
C GLU A 478 -8.69 13.57 -24.75
N THR A 479 -9.98 13.65 -24.45
CA THR A 479 -10.51 13.49 -23.10
C THR A 479 -11.75 12.61 -23.13
N ILE A 480 -12.08 12.03 -21.96
CA ILE A 480 -13.35 11.37 -21.70
C ILE A 480 -14.07 12.09 -20.55
N PRO A 481 -15.41 11.97 -20.43
CA PRO A 481 -16.13 12.58 -19.31
C PRO A 481 -15.77 11.89 -17.98
N ASN A 482 -15.56 12.67 -16.91
CA ASN A 482 -15.45 12.18 -15.55
C ASN A 482 -16.83 12.03 -14.89
N GLN A 483 -16.88 11.70 -13.58
CA GLN A 483 -18.13 11.52 -12.80
C GLN A 483 -19.03 12.76 -12.76
N LEU A 484 -18.49 13.93 -13.04
CA LEU A 484 -19.19 15.21 -13.09
C LEU A 484 -19.41 15.71 -14.53
N ASN A 485 -19.29 14.82 -15.51
CA ASN A 485 -19.34 15.12 -16.96
C ASN A 485 -18.31 16.18 -17.41
N LYS A 486 -17.23 16.38 -16.63
CA LYS A 486 -16.12 17.26 -17.04
C LYS A 486 -15.07 16.47 -17.81
N PRO A 487 -14.42 17.07 -18.82
CA PRO A 487 -13.37 16.40 -19.59
C PRO A 487 -12.17 16.03 -18.70
N THR A 488 -11.63 14.83 -18.87
CA THR A 488 -10.41 14.35 -18.18
C THR A 488 -9.56 13.50 -19.12
N ALA A 489 -8.24 13.75 -19.11
CA ALA A 489 -7.24 12.90 -19.75
C ALA A 489 -6.61 11.88 -18.78
N THR A 490 -7.00 11.91 -17.48
CA THR A 490 -6.44 11.05 -16.45
C THR A 490 -7.51 10.21 -15.71
N PRO A 491 -8.38 9.47 -16.44
CA PRO A 491 -9.42 8.68 -15.81
C PRO A 491 -8.81 7.57 -14.93
N THR A 492 -9.55 7.15 -13.89
CA THR A 492 -9.25 5.91 -13.18
C THR A 492 -9.90 4.72 -13.89
N MET A 493 -9.27 3.55 -13.83
CA MET A 493 -9.86 2.35 -14.47
C MET A 493 -11.20 1.97 -13.83
N ILE A 494 -11.40 2.19 -12.52
CA ILE A 494 -12.70 2.01 -11.86
C ILE A 494 -13.79 2.87 -12.51
N TRP A 495 -13.47 4.11 -12.90
CA TRP A 495 -14.43 4.96 -13.60
C TRP A 495 -14.74 4.42 -15.00
N VAL A 496 -13.72 3.95 -15.72
CA VAL A 496 -13.92 3.29 -17.03
C VAL A 496 -14.81 2.07 -16.89
N CYS A 497 -14.60 1.26 -15.87
CA CYS A 497 -15.48 0.10 -15.58
C CYS A 497 -16.95 0.52 -15.40
N ARG A 498 -17.20 1.65 -14.75
CA ARG A 498 -18.57 2.19 -14.61
C ARG A 498 -19.16 2.69 -15.92
N ILE A 499 -18.35 3.28 -16.80
CA ILE A 499 -18.80 3.69 -18.15
C ILE A 499 -19.27 2.48 -18.94
N PHE A 500 -18.61 1.32 -18.81
CA PHE A 500 -18.92 0.10 -19.52
C PHE A 500 -20.05 -0.73 -18.90
N HIS A 501 -20.58 -0.32 -17.76
CA HIS A 501 -21.68 -1.04 -17.12
C HIS A 501 -22.89 -1.15 -18.02
N GLY A 502 -23.45 -2.37 -18.17
CA GLY A 502 -24.59 -2.68 -19.03
C GLY A 502 -24.24 -3.00 -20.48
N VAL A 503 -22.95 -2.99 -20.87
CA VAL A 503 -22.55 -3.52 -22.18
C VAL A 503 -22.74 -5.03 -22.20
N SER A 504 -23.50 -5.55 -23.16
CA SER A 504 -23.92 -6.96 -23.19
C SER A 504 -23.77 -7.58 -24.57
N VAL A 505 -23.48 -8.87 -24.60
CA VAL A 505 -23.58 -9.69 -25.82
C VAL A 505 -24.98 -10.26 -25.89
N VAL A 506 -25.70 -9.96 -26.96
CA VAL A 506 -27.05 -10.45 -27.23
C VAL A 506 -26.97 -11.51 -28.32
N ILE A 507 -27.43 -12.69 -28.01
CA ILE A 507 -27.53 -13.81 -28.96
C ILE A 507 -28.97 -13.87 -29.49
N LEU A 508 -29.11 -13.67 -30.81
CA LEU A 508 -30.38 -13.65 -31.52
C LEU A 508 -30.51 -14.90 -32.38
N LYS A 509 -31.64 -15.55 -32.31
CA LYS A 509 -32.02 -16.59 -33.23
C LYS A 509 -32.96 -16.00 -34.29
N ILE A 510 -32.53 -16.07 -35.55
CA ILE A 510 -33.29 -15.57 -36.73
C ILE A 510 -33.47 -16.74 -37.68
N GLY A 511 -34.61 -17.45 -37.59
CA GLY A 511 -34.79 -18.73 -38.28
C GLY A 511 -33.78 -19.74 -37.75
N ASP A 512 -32.99 -20.33 -38.67
CA ASP A 512 -31.91 -21.26 -38.31
C ASP A 512 -30.55 -20.60 -38.05
N PHE A 513 -30.47 -19.28 -38.17
CA PHE A 513 -29.22 -18.54 -37.97
C PHE A 513 -29.12 -18.00 -36.55
N ILE A 514 -27.92 -18.10 -35.97
CA ILE A 514 -27.56 -17.45 -34.69
C ILE A 514 -26.70 -16.24 -35.04
N LYS A 515 -27.10 -15.06 -34.55
CA LYS A 515 -26.36 -13.81 -34.69
C LYS A 515 -26.02 -13.26 -33.32
N GLU A 516 -24.74 -12.92 -33.08
CA GLU A 516 -24.30 -12.24 -31.88
C GLU A 516 -24.13 -10.74 -32.16
N LEU A 517 -24.63 -9.93 -31.25
CA LEU A 517 -24.51 -8.46 -31.29
C LEU A 517 -24.02 -7.97 -29.93
N VAL A 518 -23.20 -6.93 -29.93
CA VAL A 518 -22.85 -6.21 -28.67
C VAL A 518 -23.73 -4.98 -28.57
N ALA A 519 -24.47 -4.89 -27.49
CA ALA A 519 -25.42 -3.82 -27.21
C ALA A 519 -24.85 -2.80 -26.22
N ASN A 520 -25.41 -1.59 -26.20
CA ASN A 520 -25.07 -0.47 -25.31
C ASN A 520 -23.69 0.12 -25.52
N LEU A 521 -23.15 0.05 -26.74
CA LEU A 521 -21.98 0.80 -27.15
C LEU A 521 -22.40 2.21 -27.60
N ASP A 522 -21.60 3.21 -27.23
CA ASP A 522 -21.71 4.62 -27.64
C ASP A 522 -20.33 5.13 -28.09
N ASP A 523 -20.26 6.36 -28.57
CA ASP A 523 -19.02 6.93 -29.10
C ASP A 523 -17.89 6.98 -28.08
N VAL A 524 -18.19 7.22 -26.80
CA VAL A 524 -17.18 7.24 -25.74
C VAL A 524 -16.60 5.84 -25.52
N LYS A 525 -17.46 4.82 -25.46
CA LYS A 525 -17.04 3.42 -25.32
C LYS A 525 -16.25 2.93 -26.52
N ASN A 526 -16.72 3.26 -27.74
CA ASN A 526 -16.02 2.89 -28.97
C ASN A 526 -14.61 3.50 -29.03
N ARG A 527 -14.44 4.78 -28.66
CA ARG A 527 -13.11 5.40 -28.57
C ARG A 527 -12.22 4.69 -27.54
N ILE A 528 -12.76 4.39 -26.37
CA ILE A 528 -12.01 3.66 -25.34
C ILE A 528 -11.59 2.30 -25.85
N ILE A 529 -12.49 1.53 -26.49
CA ILE A 529 -12.17 0.21 -27.07
C ILE A 529 -11.01 0.31 -28.06
N ASN A 530 -11.04 1.29 -28.95
CA ASN A 530 -9.98 1.49 -29.96
C ASN A 530 -8.61 1.75 -29.30
N TYR A 531 -8.55 2.44 -28.14
CA TYR A 531 -7.30 2.64 -27.38
C TYR A 531 -6.74 1.34 -26.77
N PHE A 532 -7.58 0.31 -26.60
CA PHE A 532 -7.14 -1.01 -26.13
C PHE A 532 -6.71 -1.94 -27.28
N GLY A 533 -6.95 -1.52 -28.53
CA GLY A 533 -6.43 -2.18 -29.72
C GLY A 533 -7.28 -3.34 -30.26
N PRO A 534 -6.75 -4.09 -31.27
CA PRO A 534 -7.52 -5.04 -32.06
C PRO A 534 -8.21 -6.14 -31.26
N ASP A 535 -7.60 -6.61 -30.18
CA ASP A 535 -8.21 -7.63 -29.32
C ASP A 535 -9.46 -7.12 -28.60
N ALA A 536 -9.44 -5.85 -28.14
CA ALA A 536 -10.62 -5.22 -27.58
C ALA A 536 -11.71 -5.04 -28.66
N GLU A 537 -11.35 -4.54 -29.84
CA GLU A 537 -12.27 -4.39 -30.96
C GLU A 537 -12.94 -5.71 -31.33
N ARG A 538 -12.17 -6.82 -31.42
CA ARG A 538 -12.69 -8.17 -31.66
C ARG A 538 -13.65 -8.64 -30.57
N ILE A 539 -13.30 -8.44 -29.28
CA ILE A 539 -14.12 -8.87 -28.14
C ILE A 539 -15.44 -8.09 -28.12
N TYR A 540 -15.43 -6.78 -28.41
CA TYR A 540 -16.62 -5.95 -28.47
C TYR A 540 -17.33 -5.97 -29.84
N GLY A 541 -16.83 -6.72 -30.82
CA GLY A 541 -17.46 -6.89 -32.12
C GLY A 541 -17.43 -5.64 -33.01
N LEU A 542 -16.41 -4.79 -32.87
CA LEU A 542 -16.18 -3.61 -33.72
C LEU A 542 -15.43 -3.98 -35.02
N THR A 543 -14.67 -5.05 -35.02
CA THR A 543 -14.03 -5.65 -36.22
C THR A 543 -14.85 -6.82 -36.70
N MET A 544 -15.17 -6.86 -38.00
CA MET A 544 -15.82 -8.03 -38.64
C MET A 544 -14.82 -9.16 -38.87
#